data_01bc74c26262c929f37a4b1c776c65ba
#
_entry.id   01bc74c26262c929f37a4b1c776c65ba
#
_cell.length_a   1.000
_cell.length_b   1.000
_cell.length_c   1.000
_cell.angle_alpha   90.00
_cell.angle_beta   90.00
_cell.angle_gamma   90.00
#
_symmetry.space_group_name_H-M   'P 1'
#
loop_
_entity.id
_entity.type
_entity.pdbx_description
1 polymer ?
#
loop_
_entity_poly.entity_id
_entity_poly.type
_entity_poly.pdbx_seq_one_letter_code
_entity_poly.pdbx_strand_id
1 'polypeptide(L)'
;MASLSNLSDSITSTLANLPPQDQIQDGERMRLLGLVEQLQTALEPPFVPLQRFCVSHYGIVMIRIAQGMGVFDAFVQSQSADLSLKELSSKVKGEEKLLKRVMHFLCAYKVFTQPTSEVYKPAPLAMMLGGMPGDMVKHIHNIMQISAKLFEYFENNGYKNPEDAFEAPFQFAYNTKQHYFGWLQTQPEAQSAFNSVMTFSQQLRGKNWFEIYPVAEKLNSSSDRVLLVDIGGGVGHDVIAFKKRFPDMVGELVVQDLPQVIESIDGALPDGIIAIGHNMFEPQPIRGAKAYYLRTVLHDWPDKQALDVLARIREVMAEDSVLLINEHTAPESLEVPVIPVTLDIQMMEVFSSLERTEEEWVSLLERAQFKVAKVWKVDTVGTLVSLFEATL
;
A
#
# COMPACT_ATOMS: atom_id res chain seq x y z
N MET A 1 11.37 -7.62 43.35
CA MET A 1 10.83 -6.74 42.27
C MET A 1 11.83 -5.61 42.09
N ALA A 2 12.40 -5.43 40.91
CA ALA A 2 13.15 -4.24 40.58
C ALA A 2 12.24 -3.02 40.78
N SER A 3 12.70 -1.98 41.49
CA SER A 3 11.90 -0.78 41.67
C SER A 3 11.69 -0.11 40.31
N LEU A 4 10.59 0.65 40.12
CA LEU A 4 10.38 1.47 38.93
C LEU A 4 11.55 2.44 38.68
N SER A 5 12.24 2.86 39.75
CA SER A 5 13.44 3.65 39.63
C SER A 5 14.57 2.91 38.91
N ASN A 6 14.84 1.64 39.26
CA ASN A 6 15.87 0.84 38.58
C ASN A 6 15.54 0.61 37.10
N LEU A 7 14.25 0.44 36.76
CA LEU A 7 13.80 0.34 35.38
C LEU A 7 14.05 1.65 34.63
N SER A 8 13.69 2.79 35.22
CA SER A 8 13.93 4.11 34.64
C SER A 8 15.42 4.37 34.38
N ASP A 9 16.28 4.04 35.34
CA ASP A 9 17.73 4.18 35.21
C ASP A 9 18.29 3.28 34.10
N SER A 10 17.80 2.05 33.99
CA SER A 10 18.18 1.10 32.95
C SER A 10 17.76 1.59 31.54
N ILE A 11 16.54 2.09 31.39
CA ILE A 11 16.05 2.67 30.15
C ILE A 11 16.88 3.88 29.76
N THR A 12 17.16 4.79 30.71
CA THR A 12 17.98 6.01 30.49
C THR A 12 19.37 5.63 29.99
N SER A 13 20.01 4.66 30.65
CA SER A 13 21.34 4.16 30.25
C SER A 13 21.30 3.52 28.85
N THR A 14 20.27 2.75 28.54
CA THR A 14 20.11 2.13 27.23
C THR A 14 19.94 3.19 26.14
N LEU A 15 19.09 4.19 26.35
CA LEU A 15 18.87 5.28 25.39
C LEU A 15 20.15 6.08 25.12
N ALA A 16 20.98 6.31 26.14
CA ALA A 16 22.24 7.01 25.98
C ALA A 16 23.30 6.22 25.17
N ASN A 17 23.15 4.89 25.08
CA ASN A 17 24.11 3.99 24.46
C ASN A 17 23.51 3.25 23.25
N LEU A 18 22.36 3.67 22.74
CA LEU A 18 21.79 3.07 21.54
C LEU A 18 22.73 3.24 20.35
N PRO A 19 23.04 2.17 19.61
CA PRO A 19 23.80 2.29 18.38
C PRO A 19 22.99 3.07 17.32
N PRO A 20 23.66 3.59 16.26
CA PRO A 20 22.98 4.17 15.12
C PRO A 20 21.94 3.20 14.52
N GLN A 21 20.84 3.75 13.97
CA GLN A 21 19.70 2.95 13.51
C GLN A 21 20.07 1.91 12.44
N ASP A 22 21.03 2.20 11.59
CA ASP A 22 21.57 1.33 10.54
C ASP A 22 22.38 0.15 11.07
N GLN A 23 22.81 0.19 12.33
CA GLN A 23 23.56 -0.88 13.01
C GLN A 23 22.66 -1.81 13.84
N ILE A 24 21.38 -1.49 14.01
CA ILE A 24 20.43 -2.33 14.75
C ILE A 24 19.85 -3.37 13.81
N GLN A 25 20.02 -4.66 14.10
CA GLN A 25 19.43 -5.74 13.33
C GLN A 25 17.89 -5.70 13.42
N ASP A 26 17.20 -5.99 12.31
CA ASP A 26 15.74 -5.85 12.21
C ASP A 26 14.98 -6.70 13.24
N GLY A 27 15.40 -7.94 13.48
CA GLY A 27 14.78 -8.78 14.50
C GLY A 27 14.87 -8.20 15.92
N GLU A 28 16.02 -7.63 16.29
CA GLU A 28 16.20 -6.99 17.59
C GLU A 28 15.41 -5.68 17.68
N ARG A 29 15.39 -4.89 16.60
CA ARG A 29 14.58 -3.67 16.49
C ARG A 29 13.10 -3.96 16.72
N MET A 30 12.54 -4.96 16.03
CA MET A 30 11.13 -5.34 16.17
C MET A 30 10.81 -5.84 17.58
N ARG A 31 11.70 -6.65 18.17
CA ARG A 31 11.55 -7.12 19.56
C ARG A 31 11.52 -5.95 20.55
N LEU A 32 12.43 -5.00 20.42
CA LEU A 32 12.50 -3.83 21.30
C LEU A 32 11.28 -2.91 21.13
N LEU A 33 10.84 -2.67 19.90
CA LEU A 33 9.63 -1.87 19.64
C LEU A 33 8.38 -2.50 20.25
N GLY A 34 8.21 -3.81 20.15
CA GLY A 34 7.11 -4.52 20.83
C GLY A 34 7.14 -4.41 22.34
N LEU A 35 8.34 -4.48 22.97
CA LEU A 35 8.50 -4.28 24.41
C LEU A 35 8.18 -2.83 24.84
N VAL A 36 8.56 -1.85 24.02
CA VAL A 36 8.24 -0.43 24.27
C VAL A 36 6.73 -0.21 24.21
N GLU A 37 6.04 -0.80 23.24
CA GLU A 37 4.59 -0.72 23.12
C GLU A 37 3.88 -1.35 24.33
N GLN A 38 4.29 -2.54 24.75
CA GLN A 38 3.77 -3.19 25.95
C GLN A 38 4.00 -2.35 27.21
N LEU A 39 5.19 -1.78 27.35
CA LEU A 39 5.52 -0.91 28.47
C LEU A 39 4.66 0.37 28.48
N GLN A 40 4.48 0.98 27.31
CA GLN A 40 3.62 2.14 27.14
C GLN A 40 2.18 1.82 27.54
N THR A 41 1.63 0.72 27.04
CA THR A 41 0.27 0.25 27.39
C THR A 41 0.10 0.02 28.87
N ALA A 42 1.11 -0.55 29.55
CA ALA A 42 1.08 -0.81 30.98
C ALA A 42 1.18 0.46 31.86
N LEU A 43 1.80 1.52 31.34
CA LEU A 43 2.03 2.77 32.08
C LEU A 43 0.97 3.85 31.82
N GLU A 44 0.33 3.82 30.66
CA GLU A 44 -0.62 4.88 30.25
C GLU A 44 -1.97 4.75 30.99
N PRO A 45 -2.41 5.82 31.68
CA PRO A 45 -3.80 5.88 32.16
C PRO A 45 -4.77 5.79 30.97
N PRO A 46 -5.95 5.15 31.12
CA PRO A 46 -6.89 4.92 30.02
C PRO A 46 -7.34 6.16 29.23
N PHE A 47 -7.28 7.34 29.88
CA PHE A 47 -7.62 8.61 29.23
C PHE A 47 -6.60 9.08 28.19
N VAL A 48 -5.33 8.68 28.31
CA VAL A 48 -4.25 9.11 27.39
C VAL A 48 -4.43 8.51 26.00
N PRO A 49 -4.64 7.19 25.83
CA PRO A 49 -4.97 6.61 24.53
C PRO A 49 -6.22 7.25 23.89
N LEU A 50 -7.27 7.49 24.69
CA LEU A 50 -8.48 8.17 24.18
C LEU A 50 -8.18 9.55 23.59
N GLN A 51 -7.39 10.38 24.32
CA GLN A 51 -6.97 11.68 23.78
C GLN A 51 -6.17 11.55 22.49
N ARG A 52 -5.27 10.54 22.42
CA ARG A 52 -4.46 10.26 21.21
C ARG A 52 -5.34 9.93 20.02
N PHE A 53 -6.35 9.08 20.18
CA PHE A 53 -7.34 8.79 19.13
C PHE A 53 -8.09 10.03 18.65
N CYS A 54 -8.60 10.85 19.59
CA CYS A 54 -9.34 12.05 19.27
C CYS A 54 -8.55 13.07 18.44
N VAL A 55 -7.21 13.12 18.57
CA VAL A 55 -6.38 14.13 17.89
C VAL A 55 -5.54 13.54 16.74
N SER A 56 -5.58 12.23 16.49
CA SER A 56 -4.69 11.55 15.53
C SER A 56 -4.83 12.09 14.09
N HIS A 57 -6.05 12.39 13.67
CA HIS A 57 -6.36 12.90 12.33
C HIS A 57 -5.67 14.24 12.00
N TYR A 58 -5.37 15.08 13.01
CA TYR A 58 -4.66 16.34 12.78
C TYR A 58 -3.26 16.14 12.22
N GLY A 59 -2.62 14.99 12.47
CA GLY A 59 -1.29 14.67 11.93
C GLY A 59 -1.27 14.77 10.41
N ILE A 60 -2.13 14.03 9.75
CA ILE A 60 -2.25 14.01 8.28
C ILE A 60 -2.65 15.39 7.74
N VAL A 61 -3.64 16.04 8.35
CA VAL A 61 -4.13 17.36 7.90
C VAL A 61 -3.03 18.42 7.98
N MET A 62 -2.26 18.47 9.06
CA MET A 62 -1.21 19.48 9.24
C MET A 62 0.00 19.23 8.33
N ILE A 63 0.36 17.96 8.09
CA ILE A 63 1.40 17.62 7.11
C ILE A 63 0.91 18.02 5.71
N ARG A 64 -0.34 17.76 5.35
CA ARG A 64 -0.91 18.15 4.04
C ARG A 64 -0.93 19.67 3.85
N ILE A 65 -1.24 20.44 4.90
CA ILE A 65 -1.14 21.91 4.88
C ILE A 65 0.31 22.34 4.65
N ALA A 66 1.27 21.75 5.37
CA ALA A 66 2.68 22.06 5.21
C ALA A 66 3.19 21.74 3.79
N GLN A 67 2.75 20.64 3.19
CA GLN A 67 3.01 20.33 1.78
C GLN A 67 2.44 21.42 0.86
N GLY A 68 1.20 21.84 1.06
CA GLY A 68 0.56 22.89 0.28
C GLY A 68 1.25 24.26 0.41
N MET A 69 1.83 24.54 1.57
CA MET A 69 2.65 25.73 1.80
C MET A 69 4.04 25.62 1.14
N GLY A 70 4.54 24.42 0.82
CA GLY A 70 5.89 24.20 0.28
C GLY A 70 6.97 24.10 1.38
N VAL A 71 6.59 23.76 2.62
CA VAL A 71 7.53 23.69 3.74
C VAL A 71 8.62 22.65 3.49
N PHE A 72 8.23 21.45 3.10
CA PHE A 72 9.20 20.36 2.87
C PHE A 72 10.13 20.66 1.69
N ASP A 73 9.59 21.23 0.61
CA ASP A 73 10.36 21.63 -0.57
C ASP A 73 11.42 22.68 -0.22
N ALA A 74 11.08 23.62 0.67
CA ALA A 74 12.01 24.64 1.12
C ALA A 74 13.24 24.04 1.84
N PHE A 75 13.06 22.99 2.65
CA PHE A 75 14.16 22.29 3.29
C PHE A 75 14.96 21.41 2.32
N VAL A 76 14.30 20.74 1.38
CA VAL A 76 14.98 19.97 0.32
C VAL A 76 15.87 20.89 -0.52
N GLN A 77 15.33 22.03 -0.99
CA GLN A 77 16.07 23.02 -1.77
C GLN A 77 17.22 23.68 -0.99
N SER A 78 17.10 23.78 0.32
CA SER A 78 18.14 24.29 1.21
C SER A 78 19.15 23.22 1.64
N GLN A 79 19.13 22.03 1.00
CA GLN A 79 19.98 20.89 1.30
C GLN A 79 19.92 20.47 2.78
N SER A 80 18.72 20.48 3.34
CA SER A 80 18.43 20.13 4.74
C SER A 80 19.13 21.01 5.79
N ALA A 81 19.55 22.22 5.40
CA ALA A 81 20.08 23.19 6.36
C ALA A 81 19.00 23.63 7.35
N ASP A 82 19.42 24.01 8.55
CA ASP A 82 18.56 24.65 9.53
C ASP A 82 18.05 25.98 8.96
N LEU A 83 16.76 26.26 9.10
CA LEU A 83 16.14 27.49 8.59
C LEU A 83 15.51 28.27 9.75
N SER A 84 15.76 29.58 9.79
CA SER A 84 15.00 30.45 10.67
C SER A 84 13.55 30.63 10.19
N LEU A 85 12.64 31.00 11.07
CA LEU A 85 11.25 31.30 10.70
C LEU A 85 11.17 32.32 9.55
N LYS A 86 12.01 33.36 9.60
CA LYS A 86 12.06 34.42 8.60
C LYS A 86 12.52 33.89 7.22
N GLU A 87 13.57 33.05 7.20
CA GLU A 87 14.06 32.42 5.97
C GLU A 87 13.01 31.47 5.39
N LEU A 88 12.40 30.64 6.23
CA LEU A 88 11.35 29.72 5.82
C LEU A 88 10.13 30.48 5.28
N SER A 89 9.68 31.53 5.98
CA SER A 89 8.58 32.39 5.54
C SER A 89 8.80 33.02 4.17
N SER A 90 10.06 33.34 3.82
CA SER A 90 10.38 33.88 2.50
C SER A 90 10.35 32.85 1.35
N LYS A 91 10.36 31.55 1.67
CA LYS A 91 10.44 30.42 0.73
C LYS A 91 9.11 29.71 0.53
N VAL A 92 8.16 29.88 1.44
CA VAL A 92 6.88 29.16 1.45
C VAL A 92 5.70 30.08 1.13
N LYS A 93 4.55 29.48 0.82
CA LYS A 93 3.30 30.21 0.65
C LYS A 93 2.63 30.42 2.02
N GLY A 94 1.89 31.52 2.12
CA GLY A 94 1.03 31.78 3.28
C GLY A 94 1.62 32.76 4.27
N GLU A 95 0.85 33.01 5.32
CA GLU A 95 1.17 34.00 6.35
C GLU A 95 2.11 33.40 7.41
N GLU A 96 3.11 34.16 7.85
CA GLU A 96 4.10 33.72 8.85
C GLU A 96 3.45 33.24 10.15
N LYS A 97 2.34 33.85 10.58
CA LYS A 97 1.60 33.43 11.77
C LYS A 97 1.01 32.03 11.63
N LEU A 98 0.49 31.67 10.46
CA LEU A 98 0.03 30.33 10.16
C LEU A 98 1.21 29.35 10.09
N LEU A 99 2.26 29.72 9.38
CA LEU A 99 3.50 28.94 9.27
C LEU A 99 4.04 28.56 10.66
N LYS A 100 4.15 29.55 11.57
CA LYS A 100 4.61 29.32 12.95
C LYS A 100 3.74 28.28 13.68
N ARG A 101 2.41 28.31 13.51
CA ARG A 101 1.50 27.32 14.11
C ARG A 101 1.70 25.92 13.51
N VAL A 102 1.84 25.84 12.18
CA VAL A 102 2.12 24.58 11.48
C VAL A 102 3.44 23.98 11.96
N MET A 103 4.51 24.78 11.99
CA MET A 103 5.82 24.33 12.44
C MET A 103 5.84 23.88 13.91
N HIS A 104 5.11 24.59 14.80
CA HIS A 104 4.94 24.18 16.20
C HIS A 104 4.30 22.79 16.32
N PHE A 105 3.26 22.54 15.53
CA PHE A 105 2.60 21.24 15.48
C PHE A 105 3.56 20.15 14.99
N LEU A 106 4.26 20.41 13.87
CA LEU A 106 5.21 19.45 13.29
C LEU A 106 6.40 19.16 14.23
N CYS A 107 6.84 20.15 15.02
CA CYS A 107 7.84 19.92 16.07
C CYS A 107 7.31 19.01 17.19
N ALA A 108 6.07 19.20 17.63
CA ALA A 108 5.44 18.34 18.61
C ALA A 108 5.35 16.87 18.13
N TYR A 109 5.12 16.67 16.84
CA TYR A 109 5.10 15.36 16.18
C TYR A 109 6.49 14.85 15.72
N LYS A 110 7.58 15.51 16.13
CA LYS A 110 8.96 15.11 15.83
C LYS A 110 9.32 15.08 14.34
N VAL A 111 8.52 15.73 13.51
CA VAL A 111 8.84 15.93 12.07
C VAL A 111 9.98 16.95 11.93
N PHE A 112 9.98 17.96 12.79
CA PHE A 112 11.07 18.92 12.94
C PHE A 112 11.52 19.00 14.39
N THR A 113 12.72 19.52 14.61
CA THR A 113 13.18 19.98 15.92
C THR A 113 13.37 21.49 15.89
N GLN A 114 13.34 22.12 17.06
CA GLN A 114 13.49 23.55 17.21
C GLN A 114 14.67 23.85 18.16
N PRO A 115 15.91 23.92 17.64
CA PRO A 115 17.11 24.14 18.47
C PRO A 115 17.09 25.48 19.22
N THR A 116 16.46 26.50 18.62
CA THR A 116 16.22 27.82 19.25
C THR A 116 14.79 28.25 18.97
N SER A 117 14.31 29.29 19.62
CA SER A 117 12.92 29.78 19.48
C SER A 117 12.50 30.15 18.04
N GLU A 118 13.45 30.33 17.14
CA GLU A 118 13.18 30.79 15.76
C GLU A 118 13.82 29.92 14.67
N VAL A 119 14.53 28.86 15.02
CA VAL A 119 15.23 28.01 14.05
C VAL A 119 14.64 26.60 14.04
N TYR A 120 14.33 26.10 12.88
CA TYR A 120 13.80 24.76 12.64
C TYR A 120 14.84 23.88 11.94
N LYS A 121 14.99 22.67 12.43
CA LYS A 121 15.87 21.65 11.87
C LYS A 121 15.02 20.44 11.44
N PRO A 122 15.16 19.96 10.20
CA PRO A 122 14.40 18.80 9.73
C PRO A 122 14.87 17.51 10.41
N ALA A 123 13.94 16.68 10.85
CA ALA A 123 14.22 15.29 11.22
C ALA A 123 14.18 14.41 9.94
N PRO A 124 14.68 13.15 9.99
CA PRO A 124 14.63 12.25 8.83
C PRO A 124 13.24 12.12 8.19
N LEU A 125 12.19 12.09 9.01
CA LEU A 125 10.80 12.05 8.53
C LEU A 125 10.45 13.27 7.67
N ALA A 126 10.91 14.47 7.99
CA ALA A 126 10.65 15.66 7.20
C ALA A 126 11.22 15.54 5.78
N MET A 127 12.39 14.92 5.65
CA MET A 127 13.03 14.70 4.36
C MET A 127 12.26 13.68 3.51
N MET A 128 11.71 12.63 4.12
CA MET A 128 10.83 11.68 3.45
C MET A 128 9.55 12.37 2.94
N LEU A 129 8.96 13.27 3.73
CA LEU A 129 7.73 13.99 3.38
C LEU A 129 7.91 15.01 2.23
N GLY A 130 9.14 15.41 1.94
CA GLY A 130 9.50 16.22 0.77
C GLY A 130 9.72 15.42 -0.52
N GLY A 131 9.69 14.10 -0.45
CA GLY A 131 9.88 13.19 -1.59
C GLY A 131 8.63 12.35 -1.91
N MET A 132 8.82 11.34 -2.76
CA MET A 132 7.76 10.39 -3.14
C MET A 132 7.00 9.78 -1.94
N PRO A 133 7.62 9.39 -0.81
CA PRO A 133 6.88 8.91 0.34
C PRO A 133 5.88 9.93 0.90
N GLY A 134 6.10 11.23 0.70
CA GLY A 134 5.17 12.29 1.09
C GLY A 134 3.83 12.24 0.34
N ASP A 135 3.77 11.61 -0.83
CA ASP A 135 2.54 11.43 -1.59
C ASP A 135 1.56 10.48 -0.91
N MET A 136 2.04 9.59 -0.03
CA MET A 136 1.18 8.79 0.85
C MET A 136 0.25 9.69 1.70
N VAL A 137 0.75 10.82 2.19
CA VAL A 137 -0.07 11.77 2.95
C VAL A 137 -1.16 12.38 2.08
N LYS A 138 -0.86 12.71 0.82
CA LYS A 138 -1.85 13.23 -0.13
C LYS A 138 -2.93 12.17 -0.42
N HIS A 139 -2.50 10.94 -0.66
CA HIS A 139 -3.40 9.81 -0.91
C HIS A 139 -4.33 9.57 0.29
N ILE A 140 -3.78 9.42 1.50
CA ILE A 140 -4.57 9.22 2.72
C ILE A 140 -5.49 10.42 3.01
N HIS A 141 -5.03 11.65 2.76
CA HIS A 141 -5.88 12.83 2.93
C HIS A 141 -7.11 12.80 2.00
N ASN A 142 -7.00 12.27 0.79
CA ASN A 142 -8.15 12.07 -0.09
C ASN A 142 -9.10 11.00 0.48
N ILE A 143 -8.58 9.88 0.95
CA ILE A 143 -9.39 8.81 1.58
C ILE A 143 -10.09 9.30 2.85
N MET A 144 -9.48 10.17 3.64
CA MET A 144 -10.09 10.71 4.86
C MET A 144 -11.47 11.35 4.65
N GLN A 145 -11.78 11.82 3.45
CA GLN A 145 -13.11 12.35 3.14
C GLN A 145 -14.16 11.24 3.13
N ILE A 146 -13.77 10.02 2.75
CA ILE A 146 -14.63 8.83 2.81
C ILE A 146 -14.80 8.42 4.27
N SER A 147 -13.68 8.28 5.00
CA SER A 147 -13.67 7.89 6.41
C SER A 147 -14.54 8.83 7.28
N ALA A 148 -14.52 10.14 6.99
CA ALA A 148 -15.36 11.13 7.68
C ALA A 148 -16.88 10.90 7.47
N LYS A 149 -17.26 10.17 6.43
CA LYS A 149 -18.66 9.86 6.08
C LYS A 149 -19.06 8.42 6.42
N LEU A 150 -18.16 7.58 6.90
CA LEU A 150 -18.44 6.17 7.19
C LEU A 150 -19.57 6.00 8.20
N PHE A 151 -19.58 6.78 9.28
CA PHE A 151 -20.64 6.67 10.28
C PHE A 151 -22.01 6.93 9.63
N GLU A 152 -22.16 8.01 8.86
CA GLU A 152 -23.40 8.37 8.16
C GLU A 152 -23.80 7.29 7.13
N TYR A 153 -22.82 6.74 6.41
CA TYR A 153 -23.04 5.64 5.46
C TYR A 153 -23.63 4.41 6.16
N PHE A 154 -23.00 3.95 7.24
CA PHE A 154 -23.47 2.77 7.96
C PHE A 154 -24.79 2.98 8.68
N GLU A 155 -25.02 4.17 9.24
CA GLU A 155 -26.33 4.53 9.84
C GLU A 155 -27.46 4.41 8.79
N ASN A 156 -27.24 4.93 7.58
CA ASN A 156 -28.20 4.87 6.49
C ASN A 156 -28.39 3.44 5.92
N ASN A 157 -27.38 2.58 6.00
CA ASN A 157 -27.42 1.21 5.47
C ASN A 157 -27.67 0.14 6.54
N GLY A 158 -28.03 0.52 7.77
CA GLY A 158 -28.38 -0.39 8.86
C GLY A 158 -27.19 -1.23 9.32
N TYR A 159 -25.97 -0.69 9.27
CA TYR A 159 -24.70 -1.31 9.70
C TYR A 159 -24.41 -2.65 9.00
N LYS A 160 -24.74 -2.75 7.71
CA LYS A 160 -24.44 -3.90 6.88
C LYS A 160 -23.08 -3.73 6.20
N ASN A 161 -22.35 -4.83 6.04
CA ASN A 161 -21.13 -4.84 5.24
C ASN A 161 -21.43 -4.46 3.78
N PRO A 162 -20.69 -3.56 3.14
CA PRO A 162 -20.84 -3.29 1.72
C PRO A 162 -20.25 -4.44 0.89
N GLU A 163 -20.94 -4.83 -0.20
CA GLU A 163 -20.60 -6.00 -1.02
C GLU A 163 -20.64 -5.71 -2.53
N ASP A 164 -20.76 -4.44 -2.92
CA ASP A 164 -20.74 -4.05 -4.32
C ASP A 164 -19.78 -2.87 -4.55
N ALA A 165 -18.82 -3.03 -5.44
CA ALA A 165 -17.78 -2.05 -5.75
C ALA A 165 -18.32 -0.71 -6.31
N PHE A 166 -19.58 -0.67 -6.75
CA PHE A 166 -20.25 0.54 -7.26
C PHE A 166 -21.23 1.16 -6.25
N GLU A 167 -21.39 0.57 -5.08
CA GLU A 167 -22.21 1.04 -3.96
C GLU A 167 -21.41 1.19 -2.65
N ALA A 168 -20.09 1.45 -2.78
CA ALA A 168 -19.18 1.60 -1.66
C ALA A 168 -19.40 2.92 -0.89
N PRO A 169 -18.91 3.03 0.34
CA PRO A 169 -18.83 4.30 1.07
C PRO A 169 -18.19 5.43 0.25
N PHE A 170 -17.25 5.10 -0.64
CA PHE A 170 -16.65 6.04 -1.59
C PHE A 170 -17.71 6.75 -2.44
N GLN A 171 -18.62 6.00 -3.09
CA GLN A 171 -19.66 6.59 -3.93
C GLN A 171 -20.59 7.50 -3.10
N PHE A 172 -20.90 7.09 -1.90
CA PHE A 172 -21.69 7.89 -0.95
C PHE A 172 -20.98 9.20 -0.59
N ALA A 173 -19.69 9.12 -0.20
CA ALA A 173 -18.93 10.28 0.25
C ALA A 173 -18.69 11.31 -0.85
N TYR A 174 -18.42 10.85 -2.06
CA TYR A 174 -18.11 11.71 -3.22
C TYR A 174 -19.33 12.02 -4.09
N ASN A 175 -20.50 11.48 -3.75
CA ASN A 175 -21.75 11.62 -4.53
C ASN A 175 -21.53 11.30 -6.01
N THR A 176 -20.92 10.16 -6.30
CA THR A 176 -20.59 9.69 -7.64
C THR A 176 -21.15 8.29 -7.87
N LYS A 177 -21.30 7.90 -9.14
CA LYS A 177 -21.60 6.51 -9.56
C LYS A 177 -20.38 5.80 -10.16
N GLN A 178 -19.27 6.52 -10.29
CA GLN A 178 -18.05 5.95 -10.84
C GLN A 178 -17.39 5.01 -9.83
N HIS A 179 -16.72 3.96 -10.33
CA HIS A 179 -15.76 3.22 -9.55
C HIS A 179 -14.56 4.13 -9.19
N TYR A 180 -13.89 3.86 -8.07
CA TYR A 180 -12.78 4.68 -7.58
C TYR A 180 -11.70 4.90 -8.66
N PHE A 181 -11.28 3.87 -9.39
CA PHE A 181 -10.29 4.00 -10.45
C PHE A 181 -10.77 4.89 -11.61
N GLY A 182 -12.05 4.82 -11.97
CA GLY A 182 -12.62 5.71 -12.98
C GLY A 182 -12.68 7.17 -12.51
N TRP A 183 -12.97 7.40 -11.23
CA TRP A 183 -12.93 8.73 -10.63
C TRP A 183 -11.49 9.27 -10.56
N LEU A 184 -10.51 8.46 -10.16
CA LEU A 184 -9.11 8.86 -10.10
C LEU A 184 -8.62 9.46 -11.42
N GLN A 185 -9.00 8.89 -12.56
CA GLN A 185 -8.63 9.39 -13.90
C GLN A 185 -9.10 10.83 -14.16
N THR A 186 -10.16 11.26 -13.48
CA THR A 186 -10.66 12.64 -13.55
C THR A 186 -9.96 13.59 -12.59
N GLN A 187 -9.06 13.07 -11.74
CA GLN A 187 -8.40 13.80 -10.63
C GLN A 187 -6.87 13.70 -10.74
N PRO A 188 -6.19 14.51 -11.55
CA PRO A 188 -4.76 14.34 -11.84
C PRO A 188 -3.85 14.33 -10.59
N GLU A 189 -4.12 15.18 -9.58
CA GLU A 189 -3.32 15.21 -8.34
C GLU A 189 -3.51 13.92 -7.53
N ALA A 190 -4.75 13.43 -7.40
CA ALA A 190 -5.06 12.20 -6.69
C ALA A 190 -4.47 10.98 -7.41
N GLN A 191 -4.58 10.93 -8.73
CA GLN A 191 -4.00 9.87 -9.57
C GLN A 191 -2.46 9.84 -9.43
N SER A 192 -1.81 11.01 -9.47
CA SER A 192 -0.36 11.09 -9.28
C SER A 192 0.05 10.60 -7.88
N ALA A 193 -0.67 11.01 -6.84
CA ALA A 193 -0.39 10.56 -5.48
C ALA A 193 -0.59 9.04 -5.33
N PHE A 194 -1.65 8.48 -5.90
CA PHE A 194 -1.89 7.04 -5.93
C PHE A 194 -0.76 6.28 -6.63
N ASN A 195 -0.36 6.73 -7.82
CA ASN A 195 0.73 6.10 -8.59
C ASN A 195 2.06 6.13 -7.81
N SER A 196 2.36 7.24 -7.13
CA SER A 196 3.55 7.36 -6.27
C SER A 196 3.51 6.36 -5.12
N VAL A 197 2.34 6.18 -4.47
CA VAL A 197 2.17 5.20 -3.38
C VAL A 197 2.36 3.78 -3.90
N MET A 198 1.80 3.43 -5.05
CA MET A 198 1.97 2.11 -5.66
C MET A 198 3.43 1.84 -6.01
N THR A 199 4.13 2.82 -6.59
CA THR A 199 5.57 2.72 -6.91
C THR A 199 6.41 2.55 -5.63
N PHE A 200 6.12 3.33 -4.59
CA PHE A 200 6.83 3.24 -3.32
C PHE A 200 6.59 1.89 -2.62
N SER A 201 5.35 1.41 -2.61
CA SER A 201 4.99 0.09 -2.08
C SER A 201 5.75 -1.03 -2.79
N GLN A 202 5.96 -0.88 -4.11
CA GLN A 202 6.77 -1.82 -4.87
C GLN A 202 8.25 -1.84 -4.46
N GLN A 203 8.83 -0.68 -4.14
CA GLN A 203 10.23 -0.58 -3.69
C GLN A 203 10.44 -1.21 -2.30
N LEU A 204 9.40 -1.23 -1.47
CA LEU A 204 9.43 -1.86 -0.15
C LEU A 204 9.15 -3.37 -0.18
N ARG A 205 8.89 -3.92 -1.36
CA ARG A 205 8.65 -5.35 -1.52
C ARG A 205 9.86 -6.16 -1.02
N GLY A 206 9.54 -7.25 -0.36
CA GLY A 206 10.48 -8.32 -0.11
C GLY A 206 10.81 -9.11 -1.40
N LYS A 207 10.73 -10.43 -1.34
CA LYS A 207 11.00 -11.32 -2.48
C LYS A 207 9.91 -11.20 -3.55
N ASN A 208 10.30 -11.27 -4.82
CA ASN A 208 9.36 -11.43 -5.92
C ASN A 208 8.72 -12.83 -5.87
N TRP A 209 7.51 -12.96 -6.40
CA TRP A 209 6.78 -14.22 -6.44
C TRP A 209 7.57 -15.36 -7.11
N PHE A 210 8.34 -15.05 -8.13
CA PHE A 210 9.14 -16.00 -8.88
C PHE A 210 10.45 -16.43 -8.17
N GLU A 211 10.73 -15.90 -7.00
CA GLU A 211 11.83 -16.35 -6.14
C GLU A 211 11.39 -17.44 -5.16
N ILE A 212 10.05 -17.57 -4.98
CA ILE A 212 9.44 -18.60 -4.12
C ILE A 212 8.73 -19.68 -4.93
N TYR A 213 8.32 -19.38 -6.16
CA TYR A 213 7.66 -20.29 -7.08
C TYR A 213 8.66 -20.98 -7.99
N PRO A 214 8.60 -22.30 -8.19
CA PRO A 214 9.57 -23.05 -9.01
C PRO A 214 9.29 -22.84 -10.52
N VAL A 215 9.56 -21.64 -11.00
CA VAL A 215 9.26 -21.17 -12.37
C VAL A 215 9.79 -22.11 -13.44
N ALA A 216 11.06 -22.50 -13.37
CA ALA A 216 11.71 -23.33 -14.39
C ALA A 216 11.09 -24.74 -14.51
N GLU A 217 10.51 -25.25 -13.45
CA GLU A 217 9.84 -26.56 -13.42
C GLU A 217 8.39 -26.47 -13.91
N LYS A 218 7.66 -25.44 -13.48
CA LYS A 218 6.20 -25.34 -13.65
C LYS A 218 5.75 -24.51 -14.84
N LEU A 219 6.55 -23.53 -15.27
CA LEU A 219 6.19 -22.64 -16.37
C LEU A 219 6.91 -22.96 -17.68
N ASN A 220 7.19 -24.24 -17.94
CA ASN A 220 7.70 -24.66 -19.26
C ASN A 220 6.64 -24.43 -20.34
N SER A 221 7.02 -23.76 -21.43
CA SER A 221 6.12 -23.42 -22.54
C SER A 221 6.80 -23.57 -23.89
N SER A 222 6.02 -23.64 -24.97
CA SER A 222 6.52 -23.58 -26.35
C SER A 222 6.67 -22.12 -26.81
N SER A 223 7.45 -21.91 -27.89
CA SER A 223 7.76 -20.57 -28.41
C SER A 223 6.57 -19.83 -29.00
N ASP A 224 5.54 -20.54 -29.38
CA ASP A 224 4.32 -20.04 -30.00
C ASP A 224 3.19 -19.79 -29.01
N ARG A 225 3.45 -19.92 -27.72
CA ARG A 225 2.49 -19.75 -26.62
C ARG A 225 2.88 -18.58 -25.74
N VAL A 226 1.88 -17.79 -25.35
CA VAL A 226 2.07 -16.80 -24.28
C VAL A 226 2.44 -17.53 -22.98
N LEU A 227 3.59 -17.14 -22.40
CA LEU A 227 4.10 -17.74 -21.18
C LEU A 227 3.37 -17.21 -19.94
N LEU A 228 3.19 -15.90 -19.87
CA LEU A 228 2.60 -15.23 -18.70
C LEU A 228 1.73 -14.07 -19.15
N VAL A 229 0.52 -13.99 -18.64
CA VAL A 229 -0.36 -12.82 -18.73
C VAL A 229 -0.47 -12.20 -17.35
N ASP A 230 0.04 -10.99 -17.18
CA ASP A 230 -0.03 -10.19 -15.95
C ASP A 230 -1.26 -9.27 -16.06
N ILE A 231 -2.36 -9.66 -15.40
CA ILE A 231 -3.67 -9.00 -15.49
C ILE A 231 -3.75 -7.96 -14.36
N GLY A 232 -4.02 -6.69 -14.74
CA GLY A 232 -3.91 -5.56 -13.80
C GLY A 232 -2.45 -5.24 -13.46
N GLY A 233 -1.52 -5.54 -14.39
CA GLY A 233 -0.08 -5.43 -14.18
C GLY A 233 0.47 -4.00 -14.21
N GLY A 234 -0.40 -2.98 -14.32
CA GLY A 234 0.00 -1.58 -14.37
C GLY A 234 0.92 -1.29 -15.54
N VAL A 235 2.07 -0.68 -15.25
CA VAL A 235 3.10 -0.37 -16.25
C VAL A 235 4.10 -1.53 -16.49
N GLY A 236 3.80 -2.75 -16.00
CA GLY A 236 4.55 -3.97 -16.30
C GLY A 236 5.75 -4.26 -15.41
N HIS A 237 5.81 -3.71 -14.21
CA HIS A 237 6.96 -3.92 -13.32
C HIS A 237 7.26 -5.40 -13.04
N ASP A 238 6.25 -6.23 -12.81
CA ASP A 238 6.43 -7.64 -12.47
C ASP A 238 6.92 -8.45 -13.68
N VAL A 239 6.36 -8.24 -14.86
CA VAL A 239 6.82 -8.91 -16.09
C VAL A 239 8.23 -8.46 -16.49
N ILE A 240 8.59 -7.18 -16.28
CA ILE A 240 9.94 -6.67 -16.52
C ILE A 240 10.95 -7.34 -15.56
N ALA A 241 10.61 -7.40 -14.27
CA ALA A 241 11.44 -8.08 -13.28
C ALA A 241 11.58 -9.58 -13.58
N PHE A 242 10.48 -10.23 -13.99
CA PHE A 242 10.46 -11.62 -14.41
C PHE A 242 11.37 -11.85 -15.63
N LYS A 243 11.21 -11.04 -16.69
CA LYS A 243 12.05 -11.13 -17.90
C LYS A 243 13.53 -10.95 -17.59
N LYS A 244 13.86 -10.01 -16.73
CA LYS A 244 15.24 -9.79 -16.27
C LYS A 244 15.81 -11.00 -15.54
N ARG A 245 14.99 -11.68 -14.74
CA ARG A 245 15.42 -12.86 -13.96
C ARG A 245 15.53 -14.12 -14.83
N PHE A 246 14.68 -14.25 -15.84
CA PHE A 246 14.60 -15.42 -16.73
C PHE A 246 14.65 -15.00 -18.20
N PRO A 247 15.79 -14.45 -18.67
CA PRO A 247 15.90 -13.90 -20.04
C PRO A 247 15.70 -14.95 -21.14
N ASP A 248 16.07 -16.20 -20.86
CA ASP A 248 16.06 -17.30 -21.83
C ASP A 248 14.76 -18.14 -21.83
N MET A 249 13.78 -17.79 -20.96
CA MET A 249 12.51 -18.50 -20.98
C MET A 249 11.74 -18.23 -22.27
N VAL A 250 11.21 -19.32 -22.82
CA VAL A 250 10.48 -19.35 -24.10
C VAL A 250 9.03 -18.96 -23.90
N GLY A 251 8.50 -18.17 -24.83
CA GLY A 251 7.13 -17.65 -24.84
C GLY A 251 7.07 -16.14 -24.55
N GLU A 252 6.00 -15.53 -25.02
CA GLU A 252 5.77 -14.09 -24.83
C GLU A 252 5.26 -13.78 -23.40
N LEU A 253 5.60 -12.61 -22.92
CA LEU A 253 5.04 -12.05 -21.68
C LEU A 253 4.07 -10.94 -22.04
N VAL A 254 2.90 -10.95 -21.45
CA VAL A 254 1.85 -9.96 -21.71
C VAL A 254 1.51 -9.24 -20.42
N VAL A 255 1.56 -7.90 -20.44
CA VAL A 255 0.97 -7.07 -19.39
C VAL A 255 -0.37 -6.52 -19.87
N GLN A 256 -1.40 -6.66 -19.06
CA GLN A 256 -2.74 -6.14 -19.33
C GLN A 256 -3.15 -5.17 -18.21
N ASP A 257 -3.65 -4.02 -18.61
CA ASP A 257 -4.30 -3.06 -17.73
C ASP A 257 -5.28 -2.21 -18.55
N LEU A 258 -6.00 -1.30 -17.90
CA LEU A 258 -6.88 -0.37 -18.58
C LEU A 258 -6.12 0.37 -19.69
N PRO A 259 -6.75 0.67 -20.86
CA PRO A 259 -6.08 1.29 -22.00
C PRO A 259 -5.25 2.52 -21.64
N GLN A 260 -5.79 3.41 -20.81
CA GLN A 260 -5.11 4.62 -20.38
C GLN A 260 -3.89 4.38 -19.45
N VAL A 261 -3.88 3.25 -18.73
CA VAL A 261 -2.70 2.84 -17.93
C VAL A 261 -1.59 2.37 -18.87
N ILE A 262 -1.95 1.56 -19.86
CA ILE A 262 -1.01 1.08 -20.88
C ILE A 262 -0.45 2.25 -21.71
N GLU A 263 -1.29 3.22 -22.08
CA GLU A 263 -0.88 4.43 -22.78
C GLU A 263 0.07 5.31 -21.96
N SER A 264 0.05 5.19 -20.64
CA SER A 264 0.93 5.93 -19.73
C SER A 264 2.34 5.32 -19.58
N ILE A 265 2.59 4.16 -20.20
CA ILE A 265 3.92 3.52 -20.15
C ILE A 265 4.92 4.42 -20.89
N ASP A 266 5.89 4.94 -20.13
CA ASP A 266 6.94 5.77 -20.68
C ASP A 266 8.08 4.91 -21.26
N GLY A 267 8.35 5.12 -22.55
CA GLY A 267 9.37 4.37 -23.28
C GLY A 267 8.93 3.01 -23.81
N ALA A 268 9.89 2.29 -24.38
CA ALA A 268 9.65 0.93 -24.90
C ALA A 268 9.83 -0.12 -23.81
N LEU A 269 8.90 -1.08 -23.75
CA LEU A 269 9.08 -2.27 -22.94
C LEU A 269 10.23 -3.13 -23.48
N PRO A 270 10.90 -3.91 -22.62
CA PRO A 270 11.91 -4.87 -23.07
C PRO A 270 11.37 -5.84 -24.12
N ASP A 271 12.24 -6.29 -25.03
CA ASP A 271 11.89 -7.27 -26.07
C ASP A 271 11.26 -8.54 -25.45
N GLY A 272 10.15 -8.97 -26.08
CA GLY A 272 9.37 -10.13 -25.62
C GLY A 272 8.34 -9.82 -24.54
N ILE A 273 8.09 -8.54 -24.27
CA ILE A 273 6.96 -8.07 -23.44
C ILE A 273 5.98 -7.28 -24.32
N ILE A 274 4.73 -7.66 -24.28
CA ILE A 274 3.63 -7.01 -25.02
C ILE A 274 2.69 -6.35 -24.00
N ALA A 275 2.34 -5.08 -24.23
CA ALA A 275 1.34 -4.37 -23.45
C ALA A 275 0.00 -4.33 -24.19
N ILE A 276 -1.08 -4.69 -23.52
CA ILE A 276 -2.44 -4.73 -24.09
C ILE A 276 -3.39 -3.98 -23.18
N GLY A 277 -4.01 -2.92 -23.72
CA GLY A 277 -5.12 -2.23 -23.06
C GLY A 277 -6.35 -3.14 -23.01
N HIS A 278 -6.75 -3.59 -21.81
CA HIS A 278 -7.86 -4.52 -21.63
C HIS A 278 -8.56 -4.31 -20.29
N ASN A 279 -9.88 -4.29 -20.33
CA ASN A 279 -10.71 -4.32 -19.12
C ASN A 279 -10.92 -5.79 -18.69
N MET A 280 -10.43 -6.19 -17.54
CA MET A 280 -10.47 -7.58 -17.05
C MET A 280 -11.88 -8.14 -16.85
N PHE A 281 -12.92 -7.31 -16.83
CA PHE A 281 -14.33 -7.73 -16.79
C PHE A 281 -14.88 -8.14 -18.15
N GLU A 282 -14.17 -7.79 -19.23
CA GLU A 282 -14.51 -8.23 -20.59
C GLU A 282 -13.92 -9.61 -20.88
N PRO A 283 -14.39 -10.30 -21.95
CA PRO A 283 -13.81 -11.60 -22.35
C PRO A 283 -12.29 -11.51 -22.52
N GLN A 284 -11.54 -12.36 -21.82
CA GLN A 284 -10.08 -12.38 -21.87
C GLN A 284 -9.58 -12.70 -23.30
N PRO A 285 -8.79 -11.79 -23.92
CA PRO A 285 -8.37 -11.96 -25.31
C PRO A 285 -7.26 -13.01 -25.50
N ILE A 286 -6.43 -13.26 -24.48
CA ILE A 286 -5.33 -14.22 -24.54
C ILE A 286 -5.83 -15.58 -24.11
N ARG A 287 -5.88 -16.53 -25.07
CA ARG A 287 -6.35 -17.90 -24.82
C ARG A 287 -5.18 -18.86 -24.64
N GLY A 288 -5.31 -19.79 -23.72
CA GLY A 288 -4.38 -20.87 -23.53
C GLY A 288 -2.96 -20.44 -23.10
N ALA A 289 -2.78 -19.28 -22.47
CA ALA A 289 -1.49 -18.91 -21.90
C ALA A 289 -1.02 -19.96 -20.87
N LYS A 290 0.29 -20.09 -20.66
CA LYS A 290 0.81 -21.04 -19.69
C LYS A 290 0.47 -20.61 -18.27
N ALA A 291 0.56 -19.31 -17.98
CA ALA A 291 0.16 -18.76 -16.69
C ALA A 291 -0.65 -17.47 -16.84
N TYR A 292 -1.68 -17.32 -16.02
CA TYR A 292 -2.39 -16.08 -15.77
C TYR A 292 -2.07 -15.64 -14.35
N TYR A 293 -1.59 -14.41 -14.21
CA TYR A 293 -1.09 -13.87 -12.98
C TYR A 293 -1.84 -12.60 -12.61
N LEU A 294 -2.26 -12.49 -11.37
CA LEU A 294 -2.83 -11.27 -10.79
C LEU A 294 -2.09 -10.98 -9.49
N ARG A 295 -1.79 -9.71 -9.26
CA ARG A 295 -1.15 -9.28 -8.06
C ARG A 295 -1.73 -8.01 -7.51
N THR A 296 -2.18 -8.07 -6.25
CA THR A 296 -2.84 -6.92 -5.59
C THR A 296 -3.89 -6.29 -6.51
N VAL A 297 -4.75 -7.15 -7.06
CA VAL A 297 -5.83 -6.81 -7.99
C VAL A 297 -7.17 -7.24 -7.41
N LEU A 298 -7.31 -8.51 -7.04
CA LEU A 298 -8.60 -9.05 -6.59
C LEU A 298 -8.96 -8.58 -5.17
N HIS A 299 -8.00 -8.11 -4.39
CA HIS A 299 -8.28 -7.49 -3.08
C HIS A 299 -9.03 -6.15 -3.22
N ASP A 300 -8.97 -5.47 -4.37
CA ASP A 300 -9.75 -4.27 -4.65
C ASP A 300 -11.23 -4.57 -4.99
N TRP A 301 -11.60 -5.84 -5.09
CA TRP A 301 -12.91 -6.25 -5.58
C TRP A 301 -13.62 -7.15 -4.58
N PRO A 302 -14.89 -6.85 -4.22
CA PRO A 302 -15.71 -7.77 -3.44
C PRO A 302 -15.96 -9.06 -4.23
N ASP A 303 -16.36 -10.12 -3.51
CA ASP A 303 -16.47 -11.47 -4.07
C ASP A 303 -17.27 -11.54 -5.37
N LYS A 304 -18.33 -10.75 -5.47
CA LYS A 304 -19.17 -10.69 -6.68
C LYS A 304 -18.35 -10.35 -7.92
N GLN A 305 -17.60 -9.25 -7.88
CA GLN A 305 -16.79 -8.80 -9.01
C GLN A 305 -15.52 -9.65 -9.20
N ALA A 306 -14.91 -10.10 -8.09
CA ALA A 306 -13.76 -11.00 -8.17
C ALA A 306 -14.10 -12.32 -8.87
N LEU A 307 -15.28 -12.90 -8.62
CA LEU A 307 -15.77 -14.10 -9.31
C LEU A 307 -16.00 -13.85 -10.81
N ASP A 308 -16.48 -12.66 -11.19
CA ASP A 308 -16.65 -12.31 -12.61
C ASP A 308 -15.29 -12.29 -13.34
N VAL A 309 -14.26 -11.68 -12.74
CA VAL A 309 -12.90 -11.66 -13.31
C VAL A 309 -12.33 -13.08 -13.42
N LEU A 310 -12.44 -13.88 -12.37
CA LEU A 310 -11.97 -15.26 -12.34
C LEU A 310 -12.67 -16.13 -13.39
N ALA A 311 -13.97 -15.92 -13.64
CA ALA A 311 -14.70 -16.61 -14.68
C ALA A 311 -14.14 -16.28 -16.07
N ARG A 312 -13.82 -15.01 -16.38
CA ARG A 312 -13.20 -14.60 -17.65
C ARG A 312 -11.86 -15.28 -17.90
N ILE A 313 -11.06 -15.43 -16.86
CA ILE A 313 -9.78 -16.13 -16.96
C ILE A 313 -10.01 -17.63 -17.20
N ARG A 314 -10.92 -18.24 -16.42
CA ARG A 314 -11.22 -19.66 -16.52
C ARG A 314 -11.70 -20.08 -17.92
N GLU A 315 -12.51 -19.25 -18.59
CA GLU A 315 -13.05 -19.50 -19.95
C GLU A 315 -11.97 -19.67 -21.02
N VAL A 316 -10.76 -19.17 -20.79
CA VAL A 316 -9.66 -19.16 -21.77
C VAL A 316 -8.47 -20.02 -21.39
N MET A 317 -8.42 -20.54 -20.17
CA MET A 317 -7.33 -21.42 -19.72
C MET A 317 -7.34 -22.74 -20.47
N ALA A 318 -6.15 -23.26 -20.78
CA ALA A 318 -5.94 -24.62 -21.25
C ALA A 318 -5.82 -25.58 -20.04
N GLU A 319 -5.94 -26.88 -20.26
CA GLU A 319 -5.86 -27.90 -19.19
C GLU A 319 -4.55 -27.83 -18.38
N ASP A 320 -3.46 -27.42 -19.02
CA ASP A 320 -2.15 -27.28 -18.40
C ASP A 320 -1.80 -25.85 -18.01
N SER A 321 -2.74 -24.91 -18.11
CA SER A 321 -2.56 -23.53 -17.65
C SER A 321 -2.61 -23.48 -16.12
N VAL A 322 -1.88 -22.53 -15.55
CA VAL A 322 -1.92 -22.23 -14.11
C VAL A 322 -2.44 -20.81 -13.87
N LEU A 323 -3.24 -20.65 -12.83
CA LEU A 323 -3.63 -19.36 -12.28
C LEU A 323 -2.77 -19.07 -11.06
N LEU A 324 -2.15 -17.90 -11.04
CA LEU A 324 -1.28 -17.44 -9.95
C LEU A 324 -1.86 -16.15 -9.36
N ILE A 325 -2.37 -16.23 -8.14
CA ILE A 325 -2.93 -15.09 -7.41
C ILE A 325 -1.97 -14.71 -6.30
N ASN A 326 -1.37 -13.53 -6.41
CA ASN A 326 -0.36 -13.01 -5.46
C ASN A 326 -0.95 -11.85 -4.67
N GLU A 327 -1.48 -12.13 -3.50
CA GLU A 327 -2.31 -11.19 -2.75
C GLU A 327 -1.90 -11.07 -1.29
N HIS A 328 -2.32 -9.99 -0.67
CA HIS A 328 -2.28 -9.85 0.77
C HIS A 328 -3.19 -10.90 1.42
N THR A 329 -2.74 -11.43 2.53
CA THR A 329 -3.49 -12.41 3.32
C THR A 329 -3.70 -11.83 4.71
N ALA A 330 -4.95 -11.62 5.10
CA ALA A 330 -5.28 -11.14 6.42
C ALA A 330 -4.78 -12.15 7.50
N PRO A 331 -4.15 -11.67 8.56
CA PRO A 331 -3.69 -12.55 9.63
C PRO A 331 -4.87 -13.11 10.42
N GLU A 332 -4.83 -14.39 10.75
CA GLU A 332 -5.81 -15.06 11.62
C GLU A 332 -5.52 -14.85 13.12
N SER A 333 -4.45 -14.14 13.45
CA SER A 333 -4.02 -13.90 14.82
C SER A 333 -4.94 -12.93 15.56
N LEU A 334 -5.16 -13.16 16.85
CA LEU A 334 -5.88 -12.24 17.75
C LEU A 334 -5.06 -10.96 18.07
N GLU A 335 -3.74 -11.04 17.92
CA GLU A 335 -2.84 -9.89 18.07
C GLU A 335 -2.45 -9.39 16.67
N VAL A 336 -3.29 -8.53 16.09
CA VAL A 336 -3.08 -8.05 14.73
C VAL A 336 -2.44 -6.66 14.76
N PRO A 337 -1.35 -6.43 14.00
CA PRO A 337 -0.78 -5.09 13.85
C PRO A 337 -1.78 -4.11 13.24
N VAL A 338 -1.71 -2.84 13.65
CA VAL A 338 -2.67 -1.79 13.22
C VAL A 338 -2.70 -1.60 11.69
N ILE A 339 -1.55 -1.70 11.03
CA ILE A 339 -1.46 -1.40 9.59
C ILE A 339 -2.29 -2.37 8.73
N PRO A 340 -2.18 -3.71 8.87
CA PRO A 340 -3.02 -4.65 8.10
C PRO A 340 -4.52 -4.46 8.31
N VAL A 341 -4.98 -4.27 9.55
CA VAL A 341 -6.41 -4.04 9.81
C VAL A 341 -6.90 -2.70 9.29
N THR A 342 -6.03 -1.69 9.24
CA THR A 342 -6.36 -0.40 8.63
C THR A 342 -6.47 -0.54 7.11
N LEU A 343 -5.63 -1.36 6.48
CA LEU A 343 -5.73 -1.63 5.04
C LEU A 343 -7.06 -2.30 4.69
N ASP A 344 -7.51 -3.28 5.49
CA ASP A 344 -8.81 -3.90 5.31
C ASP A 344 -9.96 -2.88 5.37
N ILE A 345 -9.94 -1.97 6.34
CA ILE A 345 -10.93 -0.87 6.41
C ILE A 345 -10.83 0.04 5.18
N GLN A 346 -9.63 0.30 4.65
CA GLN A 346 -9.48 1.08 3.41
C GLN A 346 -10.06 0.35 2.19
N MET A 347 -9.86 -0.96 2.07
CA MET A 347 -10.50 -1.75 1.02
C MET A 347 -12.02 -1.70 1.12
N MET A 348 -12.57 -1.81 2.32
CA MET A 348 -14.00 -1.69 2.56
C MET A 348 -14.54 -0.29 2.19
N GLU A 349 -13.91 0.78 2.67
CA GLU A 349 -14.45 2.14 2.47
C GLU A 349 -14.32 2.65 1.03
N VAL A 350 -13.27 2.22 0.31
CA VAL A 350 -13.01 2.66 -1.06
C VAL A 350 -13.70 1.78 -2.09
N PHE A 351 -13.70 0.45 -1.88
CA PHE A 351 -14.03 -0.55 -2.89
C PHE A 351 -15.18 -1.48 -2.49
N SER A 352 -15.73 -1.43 -1.27
CA SER A 352 -16.60 -2.47 -0.70
C SER A 352 -15.93 -3.85 -0.66
N SER A 353 -14.61 -3.90 -0.66
CA SER A 353 -13.82 -5.11 -0.65
C SER A 353 -13.25 -5.41 0.73
N LEU A 354 -12.34 -6.38 0.81
CA LEU A 354 -11.73 -6.83 2.07
C LEU A 354 -10.34 -7.42 1.81
N GLU A 355 -9.51 -7.38 2.84
CA GLU A 355 -8.31 -8.21 2.88
C GLU A 355 -8.71 -9.63 3.35
N ARG A 356 -8.64 -10.59 2.44
CA ARG A 356 -9.08 -11.97 2.70
C ARG A 356 -8.05 -12.76 3.49
N THR A 357 -8.51 -13.61 4.37
CA THR A 357 -7.71 -14.67 4.99
C THR A 357 -7.32 -15.74 3.95
N GLU A 358 -6.38 -16.61 4.28
CA GLU A 358 -6.01 -17.72 3.40
C GLU A 358 -7.21 -18.62 3.08
N GLU A 359 -8.04 -18.92 4.08
CA GLU A 359 -9.26 -19.72 3.90
C GLU A 359 -10.28 -19.04 2.97
N GLU A 360 -10.45 -17.71 3.10
CA GLU A 360 -11.36 -16.95 2.24
C GLU A 360 -10.85 -16.88 0.80
N TRP A 361 -9.52 -16.74 0.58
CA TRP A 361 -8.93 -16.82 -0.76
C TRP A 361 -9.15 -18.18 -1.41
N VAL A 362 -8.91 -19.27 -0.67
CA VAL A 362 -9.16 -20.63 -1.13
C VAL A 362 -10.65 -20.82 -1.47
N SER A 363 -11.54 -20.40 -0.58
CA SER A 363 -13.00 -20.47 -0.80
C SER A 363 -13.43 -19.68 -2.05
N LEU A 364 -12.88 -18.47 -2.27
CA LEU A 364 -13.18 -17.67 -3.46
C LEU A 364 -12.77 -18.40 -4.75
N LEU A 365 -11.56 -18.98 -4.76
CA LEU A 365 -11.05 -19.73 -5.92
C LEU A 365 -11.86 -21.00 -6.20
N GLU A 366 -12.26 -21.74 -5.16
CA GLU A 366 -13.12 -22.92 -5.28
C GLU A 366 -14.51 -22.55 -5.79
N ARG A 367 -15.10 -21.45 -5.32
CA ARG A 367 -16.38 -20.91 -5.84
C ARG A 367 -16.28 -20.52 -7.29
N ALA A 368 -15.12 -20.01 -7.72
CA ALA A 368 -14.81 -19.75 -9.13
C ALA A 368 -14.47 -21.03 -9.92
N GLN A 369 -14.65 -22.23 -9.32
CA GLN A 369 -14.41 -23.53 -9.90
C GLN A 369 -12.93 -23.80 -10.27
N PHE A 370 -12.00 -23.23 -9.52
CA PHE A 370 -10.59 -23.58 -9.57
C PHE A 370 -10.24 -24.55 -8.46
N LYS A 371 -9.24 -25.39 -8.72
CA LYS A 371 -8.62 -26.26 -7.72
C LYS A 371 -7.33 -25.61 -7.23
N VAL A 372 -7.29 -25.23 -5.98
CA VAL A 372 -6.05 -24.71 -5.38
C VAL A 372 -5.06 -25.85 -5.21
N ALA A 373 -3.95 -25.79 -5.93
CA ALA A 373 -2.91 -26.81 -5.91
C ALA A 373 -1.93 -26.59 -4.75
N LYS A 374 -1.58 -25.33 -4.49
CA LYS A 374 -0.65 -24.96 -3.42
C LYS A 374 -0.73 -23.48 -3.06
N VAL A 375 -0.48 -23.17 -1.80
CA VAL A 375 -0.25 -21.80 -1.30
C VAL A 375 1.23 -21.67 -0.96
N TRP A 376 1.89 -20.69 -1.58
CA TRP A 376 3.29 -20.36 -1.38
C TRP A 376 3.36 -19.10 -0.52
N LYS A 377 4.01 -19.19 0.65
CA LYS A 377 4.12 -18.08 1.60
C LYS A 377 5.45 -17.37 1.45
N VAL A 378 5.41 -16.04 1.49
CA VAL A 378 6.60 -15.20 1.56
C VAL A 378 6.76 -14.77 3.01
N ASP A 379 7.83 -15.20 3.64
CA ASP A 379 8.21 -14.70 4.96
C ASP A 379 8.76 -13.28 4.82
N THR A 380 7.88 -12.30 4.92
CA THR A 380 8.24 -10.88 5.00
C THR A 380 7.82 -10.32 6.35
N VAL A 381 8.71 -9.56 6.98
CA VAL A 381 8.42 -8.90 8.25
C VAL A 381 7.30 -7.86 8.02
N GLY A 382 6.12 -8.12 8.58
CA GLY A 382 5.03 -7.13 8.67
C GLY A 382 3.95 -7.17 7.59
N THR A 383 4.09 -7.97 6.52
CA THR A 383 3.01 -8.19 5.54
C THR A 383 2.96 -9.66 5.14
N LEU A 384 1.82 -10.29 5.36
CA LEU A 384 1.56 -11.64 4.87
C LEU A 384 1.14 -11.51 3.39
N VAL A 385 2.04 -11.86 2.49
CA VAL A 385 1.73 -12.00 1.07
C VAL A 385 1.81 -13.47 0.72
N SER A 386 0.75 -13.99 0.09
CA SER A 386 0.68 -15.38 -0.34
C SER A 386 0.51 -15.46 -1.86
N LEU A 387 1.13 -16.47 -2.47
CA LEU A 387 0.90 -16.83 -3.87
C LEU A 387 0.07 -18.10 -3.91
N PHE A 388 -1.16 -18.00 -4.39
CA PHE A 388 -2.06 -19.12 -4.60
C PHE A 388 -1.86 -19.66 -6.02
N GLU A 389 -1.49 -20.92 -6.12
CA GLU A 389 -1.41 -21.66 -7.37
C GLU A 389 -2.68 -22.47 -7.54
N ALA A 390 -3.42 -22.22 -8.64
CA ALA A 390 -4.67 -22.89 -8.93
C ALA A 390 -4.72 -23.39 -10.39
N THR A 391 -5.52 -24.41 -10.63
CA THR A 391 -5.76 -25.05 -11.94
C THR A 391 -7.25 -25.22 -12.19
N LEU A 392 -7.63 -25.62 -13.43
CA LEU A 392 -9.01 -25.96 -13.79
C LEU A 392 -9.53 -27.16 -13.00
#